data_b63f8bbb6bea72e2ddced0a0b479fc65
#
_entry.id   b63f8bbb6bea72e2ddced0a0b479fc65
#
_cell.length_a   1.000
_cell.length_b   1.000
_cell.length_c   1.000
_cell.angle_alpha   90.00
_cell.angle_beta   90.00
_cell.angle_gamma   90.00
#
_symmetry.space_group_name_H-M   'P 1'
#
loop_
_entity.id
_entity.type
_entity.pdbx_description
1 polymer ?
#
loop_
_entity_poly.entity_id
_entity_poly.type
_entity_poly.pdbx_seq_one_letter_code
_entity_poly.pdbx_strand_id
1 'polypeptide(L)'
;MNFPANLYYTKDHEWISLEGNVATIGITDFAQGELGDIVYVDIASKGKALPAEEVFGTVEAVKTVSDLFLPISGTITEINPVLEAQPELVNTDPYGAGWMIKMTVDNEGDISKLLTADAYTALVG
;
A
#
# COMPACT_ATOMS: atom_id res chain seq x y z
N MET A 1 -7.83 10.58 -11.98
CA MET A 1 -7.45 9.59 -10.94
C MET A 1 -7.83 10.11 -9.57
N ASN A 2 -8.13 9.20 -8.66
CA ASN A 2 -8.54 9.55 -7.31
C ASN A 2 -7.39 9.40 -6.32
N PHE A 3 -7.07 10.47 -5.58
CA PHE A 3 -6.09 10.44 -4.49
C PHE A 3 -6.73 11.06 -3.25
N PRO A 4 -7.32 10.22 -2.37
CA PRO A 4 -8.02 10.73 -1.18
C PRO A 4 -7.16 11.66 -0.33
N ALA A 5 -7.73 12.78 0.10
CA ALA A 5 -7.02 13.82 0.82
C ALA A 5 -6.64 13.42 2.26
N ASN A 6 -7.31 12.42 2.81
CA ASN A 6 -7.09 11.95 4.18
C ASN A 6 -6.01 10.86 4.30
N LEU A 7 -5.37 10.51 3.19
CA LEU A 7 -4.31 9.51 3.16
C LEU A 7 -2.95 10.18 2.98
N TYR A 8 -1.89 9.41 3.25
CA TYR A 8 -0.52 9.78 2.91
C TYR A 8 0.00 8.83 1.85
N TYR A 9 1.06 9.24 1.15
CA TYR A 9 1.53 8.54 -0.04
C TYR A 9 3.04 8.46 -0.06
N THR A 10 3.56 7.46 -0.81
CA THR A 10 5.00 7.32 -1.01
C THR A 10 5.37 7.55 -2.48
N LYS A 11 6.65 7.79 -2.72
CA LYS A 11 7.19 7.88 -4.08
C LYS A 11 7.12 6.56 -4.84
N ASP A 12 6.90 5.45 -4.12
CA ASP A 12 6.76 4.11 -4.68
C ASP A 12 5.30 3.76 -4.95
N HIS A 13 4.41 4.77 -4.84
CA HIS A 13 2.99 4.65 -5.18
C HIS A 13 2.19 3.75 -4.25
N GLU A 14 2.51 3.78 -2.97
CA GLU A 14 1.69 3.18 -1.93
C GLU A 14 0.97 4.27 -1.14
N TRP A 15 -0.21 3.93 -0.62
CA TRP A 15 -0.94 4.80 0.29
C TRP A 15 -0.94 4.21 1.70
N ILE A 16 -1.09 5.07 2.68
CA ILE A 16 -1.18 4.68 4.09
C ILE A 16 -2.26 5.50 4.79
N SER A 17 -3.11 4.79 5.55
CA SER A 17 -4.11 5.37 6.43
C SER A 17 -3.73 5.03 7.86
N LEU A 18 -3.63 6.03 8.73
CA LEU A 18 -3.22 5.83 10.13
C LEU A 18 -4.36 6.15 11.08
N GLU A 19 -4.71 5.19 11.93
CA GLU A 19 -5.65 5.36 13.04
C GLU A 19 -4.97 4.96 14.34
N GLY A 20 -4.61 5.94 15.18
CA GLY A 20 -3.78 5.68 16.35
C GLY A 20 -2.44 5.14 15.88
N ASN A 21 -2.05 3.95 16.33
CA ASN A 21 -0.82 3.30 15.92
C ASN A 21 -1.03 2.18 14.90
N VAL A 22 -2.24 2.05 14.34
CA VAL A 22 -2.57 1.02 13.34
C VAL A 22 -2.64 1.66 11.96
N ALA A 23 -1.85 1.16 11.03
CA ALA A 23 -1.84 1.62 9.65
C ALA A 23 -2.44 0.59 8.71
N THR A 24 -3.19 1.07 7.72
CA THR A 24 -3.67 0.26 6.59
C THR A 24 -2.95 0.75 5.34
N ILE A 25 -2.44 -0.18 4.54
CA ILE A 25 -1.58 0.13 3.40
C ILE A 25 -2.06 -0.61 2.15
N GLY A 26 -1.97 0.07 1.03
CA GLY A 26 -2.23 -0.48 -0.29
C GLY A 26 -1.50 0.30 -1.36
N ILE A 27 -1.79 0.02 -2.63
CA ILE A 27 -1.22 0.77 -3.75
C ILE A 27 -2.25 1.77 -4.28
N THR A 28 -1.74 2.85 -4.87
CA THR A 28 -2.60 3.94 -5.36
C THR A 28 -3.32 3.58 -6.65
N ASP A 29 -4.32 4.39 -6.99
CA ASP A 29 -5.02 4.32 -8.27
C ASP A 29 -4.04 4.48 -9.43
N PHE A 30 -3.05 5.36 -9.30
CA PHE A 30 -2.00 5.52 -10.30
C PHE A 30 -1.21 4.21 -10.47
N ALA A 31 -0.79 3.59 -9.38
CA ALA A 31 0.01 2.36 -9.41
C ALA A 31 -0.76 1.21 -10.08
N GLN A 32 -2.03 1.00 -9.72
CA GLN A 32 -2.80 -0.07 -10.32
C GLN A 32 -3.02 0.16 -11.82
N GLY A 33 -3.17 1.42 -12.24
CA GLY A 33 -3.31 1.77 -13.65
C GLY A 33 -2.05 1.47 -14.44
N GLU A 34 -0.88 1.76 -13.85
CA GLU A 34 0.42 1.46 -14.48
C GLU A 34 0.69 -0.04 -14.57
N LEU A 35 0.29 -0.80 -13.55
CA LEU A 35 0.49 -2.25 -13.52
C LEU A 35 -0.48 -2.99 -14.44
N GLY A 36 -1.70 -2.48 -14.59
CA GLY A 36 -2.76 -3.16 -15.32
C GLY A 36 -3.45 -4.21 -14.44
N ASP A 37 -4.08 -5.20 -15.06
CA ASP A 37 -4.88 -6.20 -14.35
C ASP A 37 -4.05 -7.01 -13.36
N ILE A 38 -4.39 -6.90 -12.09
CA ILE A 38 -3.72 -7.62 -11.00
C ILE A 38 -4.30 -9.04 -10.92
N VAL A 39 -3.40 -10.03 -10.93
CA VAL A 39 -3.78 -11.45 -10.92
C VAL A 39 -3.36 -12.17 -9.64
N TYR A 40 -2.41 -11.63 -8.89
CA TYR A 40 -1.94 -12.24 -7.65
C TYR A 40 -1.24 -11.23 -6.74
N VAL A 41 -1.46 -11.37 -5.43
CA VAL A 41 -0.79 -10.59 -4.40
C VAL A 41 -0.10 -11.57 -3.46
N ASP A 42 1.22 -11.50 -3.36
CA ASP A 42 2.02 -12.41 -2.55
C ASP A 42 2.64 -11.66 -1.37
N ILE A 43 2.11 -11.88 -0.19
CA ILE A 43 2.60 -11.24 1.04
C ILE A 43 2.81 -12.34 2.09
N ALA A 44 4.07 -12.60 2.44
CA ALA A 44 4.44 -13.62 3.41
C ALA A 44 5.04 -13.03 4.70
N SER A 45 4.89 -11.72 4.90
CA SER A 45 5.55 -10.98 5.98
C SER A 45 4.70 -10.80 7.24
N LYS A 46 3.52 -11.43 7.33
CA LYS A 46 2.67 -11.35 8.51
C LYS A 46 3.44 -11.74 9.77
N GLY A 47 3.34 -10.92 10.80
CA GLY A 47 4.05 -11.12 12.06
C GLY A 47 5.47 -10.58 12.08
N LYS A 48 5.99 -10.09 10.97
CA LYS A 48 7.36 -9.58 10.87
C LYS A 48 7.42 -8.08 11.15
N ALA A 49 8.46 -7.68 11.90
CA ALA A 49 8.82 -6.27 12.07
C ALA A 49 9.78 -5.89 10.95
N LEU A 50 9.43 -4.87 10.17
CA LEU A 50 10.22 -4.42 9.04
C LEU A 50 10.50 -2.91 9.12
N PRO A 51 11.69 -2.47 8.68
CA PRO A 51 11.98 -1.04 8.57
C PRO A 51 11.29 -0.44 7.35
N ALA A 52 11.20 0.90 7.33
CA ALA A 52 10.71 1.63 6.18
C ALA A 52 11.49 1.26 4.92
N GLU A 53 10.79 1.22 3.80
CA GLU A 53 11.32 0.92 2.46
C GLU A 53 11.74 -0.53 2.26
N GLU A 54 11.58 -1.40 3.24
CA GLU A 54 11.78 -2.84 3.06
C GLU A 54 10.64 -3.43 2.22
N VAL A 55 10.95 -4.44 1.41
CA VAL A 55 9.95 -5.16 0.64
C VAL A 55 9.09 -6.00 1.57
N PHE A 56 7.76 -5.76 1.58
CA PHE A 56 6.85 -6.57 2.40
C PHE A 56 6.09 -7.60 1.59
N GLY A 57 6.15 -7.55 0.28
CA GLY A 57 5.47 -8.48 -0.60
C GLY A 57 5.65 -8.08 -2.06
N THR A 58 4.95 -8.79 -2.93
CA THR A 58 4.94 -8.51 -4.37
C THR A 58 3.50 -8.50 -4.89
N VAL A 59 3.29 -7.77 -5.98
CA VAL A 59 2.03 -7.76 -6.71
C VAL A 59 2.31 -8.20 -8.13
N GLU A 60 1.54 -9.17 -8.61
CA GLU A 60 1.69 -9.72 -9.95
C GLU A 60 0.52 -9.28 -10.83
N ALA A 61 0.85 -8.67 -11.94
CA ALA A 61 -0.11 -8.30 -12.98
C ALA A 61 0.12 -9.20 -14.21
N VAL A 62 -0.81 -9.14 -15.16
CA VAL A 62 -0.68 -9.93 -16.38
C VAL A 62 0.63 -9.63 -17.10
N LYS A 63 1.05 -8.36 -17.14
CA LYS A 63 2.22 -7.93 -17.91
C LYS A 63 3.50 -7.77 -17.09
N THR A 64 3.43 -7.75 -15.76
CA THR A 64 4.61 -7.44 -14.92
C THR A 64 4.43 -7.87 -13.47
N VAL A 65 5.54 -7.92 -12.73
CA VAL A 65 5.58 -8.15 -11.28
C VAL A 65 6.28 -6.96 -10.65
N SER A 66 5.77 -6.47 -9.53
CA SER A 66 6.33 -5.34 -8.80
C SER A 66 6.51 -5.65 -7.32
N ASP A 67 7.61 -5.16 -6.73
CA ASP A 67 7.82 -5.22 -5.29
C ASP A 67 6.93 -4.19 -4.58
N LEU A 68 6.55 -4.51 -3.35
CA LEU A 68 5.80 -3.63 -2.47
C LEU A 68 6.70 -3.19 -1.32
N PHE A 69 6.87 -1.88 -1.14
CA PHE A 69 7.77 -1.32 -0.14
C PHE A 69 6.98 -0.76 1.04
N LEU A 70 7.48 -0.99 2.25
CA LEU A 70 6.81 -0.53 3.46
C LEU A 70 6.99 0.99 3.61
N PRO A 71 5.91 1.76 3.77
CA PRO A 71 6.02 3.23 3.84
C PRO A 71 6.77 3.74 5.08
N ILE A 72 6.50 3.13 6.23
CA ILE A 72 7.16 3.45 7.51
C ILE A 72 7.40 2.17 8.28
N SER A 73 8.30 2.22 9.27
CA SER A 73 8.66 1.04 10.06
C SER A 73 7.49 0.55 10.93
N GLY A 74 7.32 -0.76 11.01
CA GLY A 74 6.26 -1.35 11.83
C GLY A 74 6.24 -2.86 11.77
N THR A 75 5.26 -3.45 12.46
CA THR A 75 5.04 -4.89 12.49
C THR A 75 3.74 -5.22 11.77
N ILE A 76 3.83 -6.06 10.75
CA ILE A 76 2.68 -6.45 9.94
C ILE A 76 1.82 -7.42 10.74
N THR A 77 0.57 -7.02 11.00
CA THR A 77 -0.36 -7.79 11.84
C THR A 77 -1.43 -8.51 11.04
N GLU A 78 -1.73 -8.01 9.83
CA GLU A 78 -2.85 -8.52 9.05
C GLU A 78 -2.56 -8.40 7.56
N ILE A 79 -2.99 -9.41 6.82
CA ILE A 79 -2.97 -9.42 5.36
C ILE A 79 -4.43 -9.55 4.91
N ASN A 80 -4.84 -8.77 3.90
CA ASN A 80 -6.22 -8.82 3.42
C ASN A 80 -6.53 -10.20 2.79
N PRO A 81 -7.35 -11.02 3.45
CA PRO A 81 -7.60 -12.39 2.99
C PRO A 81 -8.41 -12.45 1.69
N VAL A 82 -9.15 -11.40 1.38
CA VAL A 82 -10.01 -11.36 0.19
C VAL A 82 -9.19 -11.31 -1.09
N LEU A 83 -7.98 -10.76 -1.04
CA LEU A 83 -7.13 -10.61 -2.22
C LEU A 83 -6.63 -11.94 -2.78
N GLU A 84 -6.64 -13.01 -1.99
CA GLU A 84 -6.26 -14.34 -2.46
C GLU A 84 -7.24 -14.83 -3.54
N ALA A 85 -8.55 -14.63 -3.30
CA ALA A 85 -9.60 -15.06 -4.24
C ALA A 85 -9.98 -13.95 -5.24
N GLN A 86 -9.81 -12.69 -4.86
CA GLN A 86 -10.25 -11.53 -5.64
C GLN A 86 -9.16 -10.48 -5.74
N PRO A 87 -8.01 -10.79 -6.38
CA PRO A 87 -6.91 -9.81 -6.51
C PRO A 87 -7.30 -8.59 -7.35
N GLU A 88 -8.31 -8.70 -8.20
CA GLU A 88 -8.81 -7.59 -9.02
C GLU A 88 -9.40 -6.44 -8.19
N LEU A 89 -9.66 -6.64 -6.91
CA LEU A 89 -10.08 -5.55 -6.02
C LEU A 89 -9.02 -4.48 -5.89
N VAL A 90 -7.76 -4.82 -6.09
CA VAL A 90 -6.67 -3.84 -6.13
C VAL A 90 -6.89 -2.85 -7.27
N ASN A 91 -7.43 -3.30 -8.39
CA ASN A 91 -7.74 -2.44 -9.53
C ASN A 91 -9.04 -1.65 -9.33
N THR A 92 -10.09 -2.32 -8.84
CA THR A 92 -11.44 -1.75 -8.81
C THR A 92 -11.70 -0.89 -7.58
N ASP A 93 -11.03 -1.18 -6.46
CA ASP A 93 -11.23 -0.47 -5.21
C ASP A 93 -9.93 -0.38 -4.40
N PRO A 94 -8.89 0.28 -4.93
CA PRO A 94 -7.56 0.27 -4.31
C PRO A 94 -7.50 0.88 -2.91
N TYR A 95 -8.39 1.82 -2.59
CA TYR A 95 -8.40 2.49 -1.29
C TYR A 95 -9.42 1.88 -0.31
N GLY A 96 -10.25 0.95 -0.76
CA GLY A 96 -11.26 0.28 0.05
C GLY A 96 -10.98 -1.20 0.18
N ALA A 97 -11.81 -2.02 -0.46
CA ALA A 97 -11.70 -3.48 -0.35
C ALA A 97 -10.35 -4.04 -0.84
N GLY A 98 -9.62 -3.29 -1.65
CA GLY A 98 -8.30 -3.68 -2.18
C GLY A 98 -7.11 -3.36 -1.28
N TRP A 99 -7.31 -3.01 -0.01
CA TRP A 99 -6.20 -2.80 0.92
C TRP A 99 -5.35 -4.09 1.04
N MET A 100 -4.06 -3.93 1.28
CA MET A 100 -3.14 -5.07 1.27
C MET A 100 -2.76 -5.57 2.65
N ILE A 101 -2.28 -4.68 3.53
CA ILE A 101 -1.84 -5.06 4.87
C ILE A 101 -2.33 -4.06 5.91
N LYS A 102 -2.37 -4.53 7.17
CA LYS A 102 -2.45 -3.68 8.35
C LYS A 102 -1.24 -3.94 9.22
N MET A 103 -0.75 -2.92 9.89
CA MET A 103 0.41 -3.03 10.76
C MET A 103 0.30 -2.08 11.95
N THR A 104 1.02 -2.40 13.03
CA THR A 104 1.28 -1.45 14.09
C THR A 104 2.56 -0.69 13.75
N VAL A 105 2.51 0.64 13.81
CA VAL A 105 3.66 1.47 13.45
C VAL A 105 4.57 1.67 14.67
N ASP A 106 5.88 1.72 14.42
CA ASP A 106 6.86 1.92 15.50
C ASP A 106 6.83 3.36 16.02
N ASN A 107 6.66 4.32 15.10
CA ASN A 107 6.62 5.74 15.43
C ASN A 107 5.58 6.45 14.56
N GLU A 108 4.47 6.87 15.17
CA GLU A 108 3.38 7.55 14.46
C GLU A 108 3.85 8.84 13.79
N GLY A 109 4.86 9.51 14.36
CA GLY A 109 5.42 10.73 13.79
C GLY A 109 6.08 10.54 12.43
N ASP A 110 6.45 9.32 12.07
CA ASP A 110 7.08 9.04 10.78
C ASP A 110 6.16 9.31 9.60
N ILE A 111 4.84 9.32 9.82
CA ILE A 111 3.87 9.61 8.75
C ILE A 111 4.06 11.01 8.16
N SER A 112 4.57 11.94 8.95
CA SER A 112 4.81 13.31 8.48
C SER A 112 5.92 13.42 7.44
N LYS A 113 6.73 12.37 7.29
CA LYS A 113 7.80 12.30 6.28
C LYS A 113 7.27 11.88 4.92
N LEU A 114 6.03 11.42 4.85
CA LEU A 114 5.40 10.94 3.63
C LEU A 114 4.72 12.09 2.89
N LEU A 115 4.31 11.82 1.65
CA LEU A 115 3.68 12.82 0.80
C LEU A 115 2.20 12.99 1.19
N THR A 116 1.74 14.23 1.17
CA THR A 116 0.30 14.51 1.21
C THR A 116 -0.33 14.20 -0.14
N ALA A 117 -1.65 14.19 -0.22
CA ALA A 117 -2.35 13.97 -1.48
C ALA A 117 -1.95 15.01 -2.54
N ASP A 118 -1.81 16.29 -2.13
CA ASP A 118 -1.41 17.36 -3.06
C ASP A 118 0.00 17.15 -3.58
N ALA A 119 0.94 16.80 -2.69
CA ALA A 119 2.34 16.56 -3.08
C ALA A 119 2.44 15.33 -3.99
N TYR A 120 1.70 14.28 -3.70
CA TYR A 120 1.68 13.09 -4.52
C TYR A 120 1.06 13.34 -5.90
N THR A 121 -0.03 14.10 -5.95
CA THR A 121 -0.67 14.48 -7.22
C THR A 121 0.32 15.25 -8.10
N ALA A 122 1.11 16.15 -7.52
CA ALA A 122 2.14 16.88 -8.25
C ALA A 122 3.25 15.95 -8.76
N LEU A 123 3.57 14.91 -8.01
CA LEU A 123 4.61 13.94 -8.40
C LEU A 123 4.21 13.13 -9.64
N VAL A 124 2.96 12.68 -9.70
CA VAL A 124 2.49 11.78 -10.77
C VAL A 124 1.77 12.52 -11.90
N GLY A 125 1.33 13.71 -11.64
CA GLY A 125 0.58 14.54 -12.58
C GLY A 125 1.43 15.40 -13.44
#